data_ded1ad86fd2a52ab2eee79a83a9a3837
#
_entry.id   ded1ad86fd2a52ab2eee79a83a9a3837
#
_cell.length_a   1.000
_cell.length_b   1.000
_cell.length_c   1.000
_cell.angle_alpha   90.00
_cell.angle_beta   90.00
_cell.angle_gamma   90.00
#
_symmetry.space_group_name_H-M   'P 1'
#
loop_
_entity.id
_entity.type
_entity.pdbx_description
1 polymer ?
#
loop_
_entity_poly.entity_id
_entity_poly.type
_entity_poly.pdbx_seq_one_letter_code
_entity_poly.pdbx_strand_id
1 'polypeptide(L)'
;MELCKFSEGLLNQGGDATMELWKGEMPVPDGMESALYHFLIRYYYIPESPYNFAVLDGRRLRGFLLAAPAAMPERHDSAREWIQPHLTNDAQKAFFKEYWDYVNSNSDAERRAALPGEVLLLLFGSLQRGCGRIMMEAFESECRKNGVGSYLLWTDETCDFEYYRKNRFTAVAHFPCAAAIKGK
;
A
#
# COMPACT_ATOMS: atom_id res chain seq x y z
N MET A 1 -17.13 3.60 -14.87
CA MET A 1 -15.87 3.62 -14.08
C MET A 1 -15.01 4.76 -14.61
N GLU A 2 -14.53 5.61 -13.73
CA GLU A 2 -13.74 6.79 -14.05
C GLU A 2 -12.38 6.70 -13.36
N LEU A 3 -11.29 6.89 -14.12
CA LEU A 3 -9.94 6.99 -13.59
C LEU A 3 -9.68 8.43 -13.13
N CYS A 4 -9.16 8.60 -11.93
CA CYS A 4 -8.74 9.90 -11.41
C CYS A 4 -7.46 9.77 -10.57
N LYS A 5 -6.92 10.90 -10.11
CA LYS A 5 -5.86 10.90 -9.10
C LYS A 5 -6.43 10.51 -7.74
N PHE A 6 -5.73 9.63 -7.02
CA PHE A 6 -6.04 9.40 -5.62
C PHE A 6 -5.62 10.62 -4.81
N SER A 7 -6.51 11.11 -3.97
CA SER A 7 -6.30 12.33 -3.18
C SER A 7 -6.68 12.08 -1.72
N GLU A 8 -6.31 13.01 -0.85
CA GLU A 8 -6.61 12.97 0.58
C GLU A 8 -8.11 12.77 0.88
N GLY A 9 -8.99 13.35 0.05
CA GLY A 9 -10.45 13.15 0.16
C GLY A 9 -10.92 11.71 -0.03
N LEU A 10 -10.07 10.82 -0.57
CA LEU A 10 -10.36 9.40 -0.75
C LEU A 10 -9.78 8.51 0.34
N LEU A 11 -9.00 9.03 1.31
CA LEU A 11 -8.33 8.23 2.33
C LEU A 11 -9.30 7.37 3.15
N ASN A 12 -10.48 7.87 3.50
CA ASN A 12 -11.46 7.07 4.24
C ASN A 12 -12.00 5.93 3.38
N GLN A 13 -12.40 6.19 2.14
CA GLN A 13 -12.83 5.13 1.22
C GLN A 13 -11.69 4.16 0.90
N GLY A 14 -10.44 4.66 0.84
CA GLY A 14 -9.24 3.84 0.70
C GLY A 14 -9.06 2.87 1.86
N GLY A 15 -9.23 3.34 3.10
CA GLY A 15 -9.19 2.49 4.30
C GLY A 15 -10.27 1.41 4.31
N ASP A 16 -11.51 1.79 3.96
CA ASP A 16 -12.62 0.84 3.83
C ASP A 16 -12.33 -0.22 2.74
N ALA A 17 -11.80 0.21 1.59
CA ALA A 17 -11.41 -0.67 0.50
C ALA A 17 -10.26 -1.60 0.88
N THR A 18 -9.26 -1.10 1.60
CA THR A 18 -8.14 -1.89 2.14
C THR A 18 -8.66 -2.96 3.10
N MET A 19 -9.58 -2.59 3.99
CA MET A 19 -10.22 -3.54 4.90
C MET A 19 -11.04 -4.59 4.14
N GLU A 20 -11.81 -4.22 3.11
CA GLU A 20 -12.60 -5.17 2.30
C GLU A 20 -11.69 -6.21 1.60
N LEU A 21 -10.49 -5.79 1.17
CA LEU A 21 -9.54 -6.67 0.47
C LEU A 21 -8.77 -7.62 1.38
N TRP A 22 -8.37 -7.17 2.58
CA TRP A 22 -7.41 -7.91 3.42
C TRP A 22 -7.93 -8.26 4.82
N LYS A 23 -9.23 -8.07 5.08
CA LYS A 23 -9.84 -8.44 6.35
C LYS A 23 -9.63 -9.92 6.65
N GLY A 24 -9.14 -10.21 7.87
CA GLY A 24 -8.94 -11.57 8.37
C GLY A 24 -7.61 -12.20 7.97
N GLU A 25 -6.75 -11.52 7.20
CA GLU A 25 -5.42 -12.04 6.85
C GLU A 25 -4.41 -11.95 8.01
N MET A 26 -4.70 -11.10 8.99
CA MET A 26 -3.85 -10.92 10.18
C MET A 26 -4.66 -11.09 11.47
N PRO A 27 -4.06 -11.65 12.53
CA PRO A 27 -4.67 -11.73 13.86
C PRO A 27 -4.61 -10.35 14.56
N VAL A 28 -5.53 -9.46 14.18
CA VAL A 28 -5.60 -8.10 14.74
C VAL A 28 -6.37 -8.13 16.08
N PRO A 29 -5.92 -7.42 17.13
CA PRO A 29 -6.66 -7.29 18.36
C PRO A 29 -8.07 -6.72 18.18
N ASP A 30 -9.02 -7.19 19.00
CA ASP A 30 -10.43 -6.78 18.94
C ASP A 30 -10.61 -5.27 18.87
N GLY A 31 -11.46 -4.83 17.94
CA GLY A 31 -11.81 -3.43 17.75
C GLY A 31 -10.74 -2.55 17.05
N MET A 32 -9.59 -3.11 16.69
CA MET A 32 -8.51 -2.36 16.03
C MET A 32 -8.52 -2.52 14.51
N GLU A 33 -9.17 -3.52 13.96
CA GLU A 33 -9.05 -3.92 12.56
C GLU A 33 -9.29 -2.76 11.58
N SER A 34 -10.42 -2.05 11.73
CA SER A 34 -10.73 -0.90 10.88
C SER A 34 -9.65 0.19 10.97
N ALA A 35 -9.21 0.54 12.17
CA ALA A 35 -8.18 1.56 12.36
C ALA A 35 -6.85 1.16 11.71
N LEU A 36 -6.49 -0.13 11.75
CA LEU A 36 -5.26 -0.62 11.14
C LEU A 36 -5.28 -0.47 9.61
N TYR A 37 -6.36 -0.82 8.94
CA TYR A 37 -6.45 -0.69 7.48
C TYR A 37 -6.56 0.77 7.03
N HIS A 38 -7.20 1.63 7.82
CA HIS A 38 -7.21 3.07 7.60
C HIS A 38 -5.83 3.71 7.85
N PHE A 39 -5.04 3.16 8.78
CA PHE A 39 -3.64 3.53 8.96
C PHE A 39 -2.81 3.13 7.73
N LEU A 40 -2.97 1.90 7.22
CA LEU A 40 -2.16 1.37 6.12
C LEU A 40 -2.27 2.23 4.86
N ILE A 41 -3.47 2.63 4.47
CA ILE A 41 -3.65 3.51 3.29
C ILE A 41 -2.99 4.89 3.50
N ARG A 42 -3.01 5.43 4.74
CA ARG A 42 -2.36 6.70 5.08
C ARG A 42 -0.84 6.58 5.12
N TYR A 43 -0.35 5.44 5.58
CA TYR A 43 1.07 5.14 5.64
C TYR A 43 1.73 5.19 4.26
N TYR A 44 1.07 4.62 3.26
CA TYR A 44 1.58 4.56 1.88
C TYR A 44 1.17 5.75 1.00
N TYR A 45 0.27 6.61 1.46
CA TYR A 45 -0.17 7.77 0.69
C TYR A 45 0.83 8.92 0.80
N ILE A 46 1.46 9.29 -0.31
CA ILE A 46 2.35 10.44 -0.43
C ILE A 46 1.68 11.48 -1.34
N PRO A 47 1.14 12.59 -0.79
CA PRO A 47 0.31 13.55 -1.54
C PRO A 47 0.99 14.12 -2.79
N GLU A 48 2.29 14.35 -2.71
CA GLU A 48 3.09 14.96 -3.77
C GLU A 48 3.44 13.99 -4.92
N SER A 49 3.16 12.70 -4.75
CA SER A 49 3.45 11.72 -5.79
C SER A 49 2.52 11.86 -6.99
N PRO A 50 3.07 11.92 -8.22
CA PRO A 50 2.27 11.93 -9.44
C PRO A 50 1.68 10.56 -9.77
N TYR A 51 2.06 9.51 -9.05
CA TYR A 51 1.73 8.11 -9.34
C TYR A 51 0.57 7.55 -8.50
N ASN A 52 -0.19 8.40 -7.82
CA ASN A 52 -1.36 8.00 -7.06
C ASN A 52 -2.61 8.00 -7.95
N PHE A 53 -3.24 6.83 -8.13
CA PHE A 53 -4.43 6.68 -8.97
C PHE A 53 -5.59 6.03 -8.23
N ALA A 54 -6.81 6.36 -8.66
CA ALA A 54 -8.03 5.76 -8.17
C ALA A 54 -9.00 5.48 -9.34
N VAL A 55 -9.82 4.47 -9.18
CA VAL A 55 -10.97 4.22 -10.06
C VAL A 55 -12.24 4.36 -9.24
N LEU A 56 -13.13 5.23 -9.72
CA LEU A 56 -14.44 5.49 -9.13
C LEU A 56 -15.56 4.93 -9.99
N ASP A 57 -16.63 4.49 -9.34
CA ASP A 57 -17.95 4.24 -9.95
C ASP A 57 -18.95 5.19 -9.28
N GLY A 58 -19.29 6.26 -9.98
CA GLY A 58 -19.94 7.42 -9.38
C GLY A 58 -19.04 8.05 -8.30
N ARG A 59 -19.49 7.99 -7.03
CA ARG A 59 -18.71 8.50 -5.88
C ARG A 59 -18.01 7.40 -5.08
N ARG A 60 -18.14 6.15 -5.49
CA ARG A 60 -17.61 5.00 -4.75
C ARG A 60 -16.26 4.56 -5.31
N LEU A 61 -15.28 4.42 -4.43
CA LEU A 61 -13.97 3.88 -4.77
C LEU A 61 -14.08 2.40 -5.14
N ARG A 62 -13.46 2.01 -6.26
CA ARG A 62 -13.43 0.64 -6.79
C ARG A 62 -12.03 0.09 -6.94
N GLY A 63 -11.05 0.94 -6.80
CA GLY A 63 -9.65 0.55 -6.78
C GLY A 63 -8.75 1.74 -6.52
N PHE A 64 -7.57 1.47 -6.03
CA PHE A 64 -6.53 2.45 -5.74
C PHE A 64 -5.15 1.89 -6.08
N LEU A 65 -4.25 2.76 -6.47
CA LEU A 65 -2.84 2.48 -6.68
C LEU A 65 -2.06 3.66 -6.10
N LEU A 66 -1.22 3.38 -5.12
CA LEU A 66 -0.32 4.35 -4.50
C LEU A 66 1.11 3.97 -4.85
N ALA A 67 1.84 4.91 -5.42
CA ALA A 67 3.23 4.72 -5.78
C ALA A 67 4.00 6.03 -5.65
N ALA A 68 5.32 5.97 -5.50
CA ALA A 68 6.16 7.15 -5.37
C ALA A 68 7.58 6.87 -5.90
N PRO A 69 8.33 7.90 -6.36
CA PRO A 69 9.74 7.78 -6.63
C PRO A 69 10.49 7.21 -5.41
N ALA A 70 11.39 6.26 -5.61
CA ALA A 70 12.16 5.65 -4.52
C ALA A 70 12.97 6.68 -3.71
N ALA A 71 13.37 7.78 -4.35
CA ALA A 71 14.08 8.89 -3.69
C ALA A 71 13.15 9.86 -2.92
N MET A 72 11.84 9.73 -3.06
CA MET A 72 10.89 10.61 -2.37
C MET A 72 10.84 10.28 -0.88
N PRO A 73 10.96 11.26 0.03
CA PRO A 73 10.92 10.99 1.46
C PRO A 73 9.55 10.48 1.88
N GLU A 74 9.55 9.53 2.77
CA GLU A 74 8.34 9.03 3.41
C GLU A 74 7.84 10.01 4.47
N ARG A 75 6.53 10.07 4.64
CA ARG A 75 5.87 10.95 5.63
C ARG A 75 4.95 10.13 6.54
N HIS A 76 5.53 9.12 7.17
CA HIS A 76 4.78 8.21 8.01
C HIS A 76 4.26 8.81 9.32
N ASP A 77 4.81 9.96 9.75
CA ASP A 77 4.44 10.60 11.01
C ASP A 77 2.94 10.95 11.06
N SER A 78 2.39 11.49 9.97
CA SER A 78 0.96 11.80 9.90
C SER A 78 0.04 10.58 10.04
N ALA A 79 0.44 9.45 9.48
CA ALA A 79 -0.28 8.20 9.62
C ALA A 79 -0.18 7.66 11.06
N ARG A 80 1.01 7.78 11.67
CA ARG A 80 1.25 7.40 13.07
C ARG A 80 0.46 8.26 14.05
N GLU A 81 0.42 9.57 13.83
CA GLU A 81 -0.41 10.49 14.63
C GLU A 81 -1.90 10.18 14.49
N TRP A 82 -2.35 9.87 13.26
CA TRP A 82 -3.74 9.56 13.01
C TRP A 82 -4.22 8.31 13.77
N ILE A 83 -3.42 7.25 13.88
CA ILE A 83 -3.83 6.00 14.52
C ILE A 83 -3.80 6.09 16.05
N GLN A 84 -2.97 6.93 16.66
CA GLN A 84 -2.79 6.96 18.12
C GLN A 84 -4.09 7.05 18.94
N PRO A 85 -5.07 7.93 18.62
CA PRO A 85 -6.33 8.01 19.37
C PRO A 85 -7.22 6.77 19.19
N HIS A 86 -6.93 5.91 18.23
CA HIS A 86 -7.68 4.66 17.97
C HIS A 86 -7.12 3.46 18.75
N LEU A 87 -5.95 3.60 19.37
CA LEU A 87 -5.31 2.56 20.19
C LEU A 87 -5.80 2.68 21.66
N THR A 88 -6.90 2.00 21.98
CA THR A 88 -7.64 2.21 23.24
C THR A 88 -7.14 1.37 24.42
N ASN A 89 -6.32 0.34 24.17
CA ASN A 89 -5.80 -0.55 25.22
C ASN A 89 -4.36 -0.99 24.94
N ASP A 90 -3.72 -1.59 25.94
CA ASP A 90 -2.31 -1.97 25.88
C ASP A 90 -2.03 -3.09 24.85
N ALA A 91 -2.97 -4.00 24.63
CA ALA A 91 -2.82 -5.04 23.61
C ALA A 91 -2.76 -4.43 22.19
N GLN A 92 -3.61 -3.46 21.89
CA GLN A 92 -3.61 -2.74 20.61
C GLN A 92 -2.33 -1.91 20.42
N LYS A 93 -1.83 -1.26 21.48
CA LYS A 93 -0.59 -0.49 21.44
C LYS A 93 0.63 -1.40 21.21
N ALA A 94 0.68 -2.55 21.89
CA ALA A 94 1.75 -3.52 21.71
C ALA A 94 1.75 -4.09 20.28
N PHE A 95 0.57 -4.51 19.79
CA PHE A 95 0.42 -4.98 18.42
C PHE A 95 0.82 -3.92 17.40
N PHE A 96 0.37 -2.67 17.60
CA PHE A 96 0.70 -1.59 16.66
C PHE A 96 2.20 -1.30 16.63
N LYS A 97 2.89 -1.41 17.76
CA LYS A 97 4.34 -1.25 17.79
C LYS A 97 5.04 -2.30 16.91
N GLU A 98 4.65 -3.57 17.03
CA GLU A 98 5.21 -4.65 16.20
C GLU A 98 4.86 -4.47 14.73
N TYR A 99 3.62 -4.07 14.43
CA TYR A 99 3.17 -3.80 13.06
C TYR A 99 3.88 -2.59 12.43
N TRP A 100 4.11 -1.54 13.21
CA TRP A 100 4.90 -0.39 12.79
C TRP A 100 6.33 -0.78 12.42
N ASP A 101 6.99 -1.58 13.25
CA ASP A 101 8.35 -2.07 12.98
C ASP A 101 8.37 -2.97 11.74
N TYR A 102 7.33 -3.78 11.53
CA TYR A 102 7.15 -4.62 10.36
C TYR A 102 7.02 -3.79 9.06
N VAL A 103 6.10 -2.83 9.00
CA VAL A 103 5.89 -2.05 7.76
C VAL A 103 7.09 -1.17 7.43
N ASN A 104 7.76 -0.59 8.43
CA ASN A 104 8.98 0.18 8.21
C ASN A 104 10.14 -0.69 7.72
N SER A 105 10.32 -1.89 8.28
CA SER A 105 11.38 -2.81 7.84
C SER A 105 11.20 -3.22 6.37
N ASN A 106 9.96 -3.45 5.95
CA ASN A 106 9.64 -3.78 4.56
C ASN A 106 9.87 -2.58 3.63
N SER A 107 9.41 -1.39 4.02
CA SER A 107 9.64 -0.16 3.26
C SER A 107 11.13 0.14 3.10
N ASP A 108 11.89 0.01 4.17
CA ASP A 108 13.36 0.17 4.13
C ASP A 108 14.03 -0.86 3.22
N ALA A 109 13.58 -2.11 3.23
CA ALA A 109 14.15 -3.16 2.40
C ALA A 109 13.84 -2.91 0.91
N GLU A 110 12.61 -2.51 0.59
CA GLU A 110 12.19 -2.14 -0.77
C GLU A 110 13.02 -0.97 -1.30
N ARG A 111 13.21 0.09 -0.50
CA ARG A 111 14.02 1.24 -0.88
C ARG A 111 15.49 0.91 -1.08
N ARG A 112 16.06 0.02 -0.26
CA ARG A 112 17.44 -0.46 -0.46
C ARG A 112 17.62 -1.28 -1.73
N ALA A 113 16.58 -1.98 -2.17
CA ALA A 113 16.59 -2.76 -3.41
C ALA A 113 16.40 -1.89 -4.67
N ALA A 114 15.81 -0.70 -4.52
CA ALA A 114 15.51 0.19 -5.62
C ALA A 114 16.77 0.82 -6.24
N LEU A 115 16.80 0.92 -7.55
CA LEU A 115 17.82 1.64 -8.28
C LEU A 115 17.48 3.14 -8.40
N PRO A 116 18.47 4.00 -8.61
CA PRO A 116 18.24 5.41 -8.85
C PRO A 116 17.26 5.65 -10.02
N GLY A 117 16.22 6.45 -9.76
CA GLY A 117 15.20 6.79 -10.75
C GLY A 117 14.03 5.81 -10.84
N GLU A 118 14.03 4.73 -10.07
CA GLU A 118 12.89 3.84 -9.98
C GLU A 118 11.74 4.40 -9.14
N VAL A 119 10.57 3.86 -9.38
CA VAL A 119 9.33 4.14 -8.63
C VAL A 119 8.97 2.89 -7.81
N LEU A 120 8.51 3.08 -6.58
CA LEU A 120 7.96 2.04 -5.73
C LEU A 120 6.45 2.02 -5.88
N LEU A 121 5.87 0.87 -6.21
CA LEU A 121 4.44 0.64 -6.14
C LEU A 121 4.12 0.17 -4.73
N LEU A 122 3.68 1.11 -3.90
CA LEU A 122 3.60 0.98 -2.44
C LEU A 122 2.37 0.22 -1.96
N LEU A 123 1.21 0.50 -2.58
CA LEU A 123 -0.04 -0.18 -2.24
C LEU A 123 -0.98 -0.21 -3.45
N PHE A 124 -1.55 -1.38 -3.72
CA PHE A 124 -2.41 -1.60 -4.88
C PHE A 124 -3.59 -2.49 -4.53
N GLY A 125 -4.80 -1.97 -4.72
CA GLY A 125 -6.02 -2.70 -4.43
C GLY A 125 -7.10 -2.52 -5.50
N SER A 126 -7.81 -3.61 -5.83
CA SER A 126 -8.87 -3.62 -6.85
C SER A 126 -10.09 -4.38 -6.35
N LEU A 127 -11.17 -3.66 -6.05
CA LEU A 127 -12.45 -4.22 -5.59
C LEU A 127 -13.36 -4.69 -6.72
N GLN A 128 -13.05 -4.29 -7.95
CA GLN A 128 -13.88 -4.61 -9.11
C GLN A 128 -13.03 -5.03 -10.29
N ARG A 129 -13.47 -6.10 -10.97
CA ARG A 129 -12.78 -6.62 -12.16
C ARG A 129 -12.55 -5.52 -13.20
N GLY A 130 -11.33 -5.41 -13.67
CA GLY A 130 -10.90 -4.44 -14.67
C GLY A 130 -10.31 -3.15 -14.10
N CYS A 131 -10.59 -2.77 -12.84
CA CYS A 131 -10.00 -1.58 -12.22
C CYS A 131 -8.47 -1.67 -12.13
N GLY A 132 -7.95 -2.83 -11.74
CA GLY A 132 -6.51 -3.04 -11.66
C GLY A 132 -5.80 -2.75 -12.97
N ARG A 133 -6.33 -3.24 -14.10
CA ARG A 133 -5.76 -2.97 -15.42
C ARG A 133 -5.77 -1.48 -15.76
N ILE A 134 -6.89 -0.79 -15.53
CA ILE A 134 -7.03 0.65 -15.82
C ILE A 134 -5.96 1.44 -15.04
N MET A 135 -5.77 1.13 -13.76
CA MET A 135 -4.79 1.82 -12.92
C MET A 135 -3.35 1.50 -13.31
N MET A 136 -3.03 0.25 -13.64
CA MET A 136 -1.69 -0.13 -14.09
C MET A 136 -1.33 0.51 -15.43
N GLU A 137 -2.25 0.55 -16.39
CA GLU A 137 -2.05 1.24 -17.67
C GLU A 137 -1.77 2.74 -17.47
N ALA A 138 -2.49 3.39 -16.56
CA ALA A 138 -2.29 4.80 -16.22
C ALA A 138 -0.95 5.03 -15.50
N PHE A 139 -0.62 4.18 -14.54
CA PHE A 139 0.64 4.21 -13.81
C PHE A 139 1.85 4.05 -14.74
N GLU A 140 1.83 3.02 -15.58
CA GLU A 140 2.91 2.79 -16.56
C GLU A 140 3.00 3.91 -17.60
N SER A 141 1.86 4.49 -18.01
CA SER A 141 1.86 5.67 -18.88
C SER A 141 2.53 6.87 -18.21
N GLU A 142 2.26 7.09 -16.91
CA GLU A 142 2.88 8.17 -16.16
C GLU A 142 4.39 7.91 -15.94
N CYS A 143 4.78 6.66 -15.67
CA CYS A 143 6.18 6.26 -15.59
C CYS A 143 6.92 6.58 -16.91
N ARG A 144 6.36 6.19 -18.07
CA ARG A 144 6.95 6.50 -19.38
C ARG A 144 7.09 8.00 -19.64
N LYS A 145 6.10 8.81 -19.29
CA LYS A 145 6.15 10.28 -19.42
C LYS A 145 7.28 10.90 -18.61
N ASN A 146 7.56 10.34 -17.43
CA ASN A 146 8.59 10.82 -16.54
C ASN A 146 9.96 10.16 -16.75
N GLY A 147 10.12 9.33 -17.81
CA GLY A 147 11.38 8.66 -18.13
C GLY A 147 11.76 7.55 -17.13
N VAL A 148 10.80 7.02 -16.40
CA VAL A 148 11.02 5.91 -15.46
C VAL A 148 11.15 4.61 -16.25
N GLY A 149 12.31 3.95 -16.14
CA GLY A 149 12.63 2.71 -16.86
C GLY A 149 12.10 1.45 -16.20
N SER A 150 11.97 1.46 -14.88
CA SER A 150 11.49 0.32 -14.08
C SER A 150 10.84 0.79 -12.79
N TYR A 151 10.05 -0.10 -12.19
CA TYR A 151 9.45 0.10 -10.88
C TYR A 151 9.52 -1.18 -10.07
N LEU A 152 9.60 -1.04 -8.76
CA LEU A 152 9.55 -2.14 -7.81
C LEU A 152 8.22 -2.21 -7.11
N LEU A 153 7.90 -3.40 -6.62
CA LEU A 153 6.86 -3.62 -5.63
C LEU A 153 7.35 -4.66 -4.62
N TRP A 154 6.90 -4.52 -3.41
CA TRP A 154 7.02 -5.56 -2.40
C TRP A 154 5.76 -6.43 -2.40
N THR A 155 5.94 -7.72 -2.29
CA THR A 155 4.84 -8.69 -2.16
C THR A 155 5.29 -9.87 -1.30
N ASP A 156 4.36 -10.52 -0.65
CA ASP A 156 4.58 -11.73 0.13
C ASP A 156 3.62 -12.86 -0.29
N GLU A 157 3.69 -13.98 0.40
CA GLU A 157 2.89 -15.17 0.11
C GLU A 157 1.39 -15.01 0.44
N THR A 158 0.99 -13.94 1.14
CA THR A 158 -0.42 -13.61 1.41
C THR A 158 -1.05 -12.82 0.28
N CYS A 159 -0.24 -12.24 -0.62
CA CYS A 159 -0.68 -11.52 -1.80
C CYS A 159 -0.85 -12.46 -3.01
N ASP A 160 -1.52 -12.00 -4.07
CA ASP A 160 -1.60 -12.72 -5.34
C ASP A 160 -0.25 -12.68 -6.09
N PHE A 161 0.76 -13.36 -5.51
CA PHE A 161 2.11 -13.47 -6.05
C PHE A 161 2.13 -14.04 -7.49
N GLU A 162 1.23 -14.98 -7.78
CA GLU A 162 1.11 -15.57 -9.11
C GLU A 162 0.68 -14.55 -10.18
N TYR A 163 -0.10 -13.52 -9.81
CA TYR A 163 -0.44 -12.43 -10.70
C TYR A 163 0.82 -11.74 -11.22
N TYR A 164 1.73 -11.40 -10.34
CA TYR A 164 2.98 -10.70 -10.73
C TYR A 164 3.85 -11.59 -11.61
N ARG A 165 4.03 -12.85 -11.25
CA ARG A 165 4.79 -13.81 -12.05
C ARG A 165 4.23 -14.00 -13.46
N LYS A 166 2.91 -14.12 -13.62
CA LYS A 166 2.22 -14.21 -14.92
C LYS A 166 2.37 -12.94 -15.75
N ASN A 167 2.48 -11.79 -15.12
CA ASN A 167 2.65 -10.49 -15.77
C ASN A 167 4.13 -10.09 -15.96
N ARG A 168 5.06 -11.06 -15.94
CA ARG A 168 6.49 -10.92 -16.23
C ARG A 168 7.28 -10.07 -15.25
N PHE A 169 6.82 -9.94 -14.01
CA PHE A 169 7.66 -9.38 -12.96
C PHE A 169 8.79 -10.33 -12.61
N THR A 170 9.95 -9.79 -12.35
CA THR A 170 11.15 -10.55 -11.97
C THR A 170 11.46 -10.28 -10.51
N ALA A 171 11.66 -11.33 -9.72
CA ALA A 171 12.14 -11.17 -8.36
C ALA A 171 13.59 -10.66 -8.37
N VAL A 172 13.83 -9.51 -7.76
CA VAL A 172 15.15 -8.86 -7.70
C VAL A 172 15.82 -9.02 -6.34
N ALA A 173 15.04 -9.25 -5.28
CA ALA A 173 15.52 -9.51 -3.94
C ALA A 173 14.56 -10.41 -3.18
N HIS A 174 15.11 -11.18 -2.25
CA HIS A 174 14.37 -11.92 -1.23
C HIS A 174 14.93 -11.54 0.12
N PHE A 175 14.07 -11.15 1.04
CA PHE A 175 14.46 -10.90 2.43
C PHE A 175 13.45 -11.56 3.38
N PRO A 176 13.93 -12.10 4.52
CA PRO A 176 13.01 -12.68 5.48
C PRO A 176 12.07 -11.57 5.95
N CYS A 177 10.78 -11.81 5.83
CA CYS A 177 9.78 -10.94 6.42
C CYS A 177 10.14 -10.79 7.90
N ALA A 178 10.37 -9.55 8.37
CA ALA A 178 10.65 -9.30 9.77
C ALA A 178 9.47 -9.85 10.57
N ALA A 179 9.71 -10.94 11.27
CA ALA A 179 8.78 -11.72 12.08
C ALA A 179 7.32 -11.57 11.64
N ALA A 180 6.83 -12.47 10.78
CA ALA A 180 5.39 -12.63 10.62
C ALA A 180 4.76 -12.52 12.00
N ILE A 181 3.78 -11.62 12.17
CA ILE A 181 3.04 -11.49 13.43
C ILE A 181 2.39 -12.84 13.66
N LYS A 182 3.08 -13.69 14.42
CA LYS A 182 2.62 -15.05 14.67
C LYS A 182 1.46 -14.95 15.63
N GLY A 183 0.25 -15.09 15.11
CA GLY A 183 -0.88 -15.50 15.91
C GLY A 183 -0.54 -16.78 16.66
N LYS A 184 -0.70 -16.77 17.98
CA LYS A 184 -0.68 -17.98 18.79
C LYS A 184 -1.96 -18.77 18.59
#